data_23a7cbe8c17c44f12b373a51b59f0738
#
_entry.id   23a7cbe8c17c44f12b373a51b59f0738
#
_cell.length_a   1.000
_cell.length_b   1.000
_cell.length_c   1.000
_cell.angle_alpha   90.00
_cell.angle_beta   90.00
_cell.angle_gamma   90.00
#
_symmetry.space_group_name_H-M   'P 1'
#
loop_
_entity.id
_entity.type
_entity.pdbx_description
1 polymer ?
#
loop_
_entity_poly.entity_id
_entity_poly.type
_entity_poly.pdbx_seq_one_letter_code
_entity_poly.pdbx_strand_id
1 'polypeptide(L)'
;MTKLITCPFVFALAFASTLSLAADRPAGIPAGYTLLYEQNFDRPDALKDFVVSDAKAWQVVRSNGVNALALTRQSQYKPAVRSPFNIALLADRVFGDFVLDCDLIQTGREYGHRDMCLFFGFQTPTNFYYAHLATAADPNAHNVFIVNSKPRTNFAKLTTKGVNWGLNVWHKVRLERDTAAGTIKVYFDDLTTPIMLAEDKTFVSGCLGFGSFDDTGMVDNIRIWGPAVETKKTPFFTRP
;
A
#
# COMPACT_ATOMS: atom_id res chain seq x y z
N MET A 1 11.29 -36.05 -73.72
CA MET A 1 12.29 -35.73 -72.67
C MET A 1 11.83 -34.46 -71.96
N THR A 2 11.10 -34.59 -70.85
CA THR A 2 10.50 -33.48 -70.12
C THR A 2 11.34 -33.24 -68.87
N LYS A 3 11.96 -32.05 -68.78
CA LYS A 3 12.78 -31.66 -67.60
C LYS A 3 11.87 -31.10 -66.50
N LEU A 4 11.84 -31.76 -65.34
CA LEU A 4 11.29 -31.22 -64.12
C LEU A 4 12.22 -30.14 -63.53
N ILE A 5 11.69 -28.96 -63.28
CA ILE A 5 12.35 -27.86 -62.56
C ILE A 5 11.86 -27.95 -61.12
N THR A 6 12.75 -28.33 -60.21
CA THR A 6 12.49 -28.28 -58.76
C THR A 6 12.82 -26.87 -58.24
N CYS A 7 11.80 -26.19 -57.69
CA CYS A 7 11.97 -24.91 -57.02
C CYS A 7 12.22 -25.17 -55.52
N PRO A 8 13.26 -24.60 -54.85
CA PRO A 8 13.46 -24.75 -53.41
C PRO A 8 12.58 -23.77 -52.65
N PHE A 9 11.72 -24.28 -51.81
CA PHE A 9 10.99 -23.51 -50.83
C PHE A 9 11.95 -23.06 -49.70
N VAL A 10 12.21 -21.77 -49.61
CA VAL A 10 12.92 -21.16 -48.47
C VAL A 10 11.91 -20.85 -47.38
N PHE A 11 11.97 -21.58 -46.28
CA PHE A 11 11.21 -21.27 -45.07
C PHE A 11 11.93 -20.15 -44.34
N ALA A 12 11.37 -18.94 -44.36
CA ALA A 12 11.80 -17.84 -43.51
C ALA A 12 11.21 -18.02 -42.13
N LEU A 13 12.03 -18.40 -41.11
CA LEU A 13 11.64 -18.34 -39.70
C LEU A 13 11.59 -16.86 -39.27
N ALA A 14 10.40 -16.33 -39.07
CA ALA A 14 10.20 -15.04 -38.42
C ALA A 14 10.41 -15.21 -36.92
N PHE A 15 11.54 -14.73 -36.40
CA PHE A 15 11.73 -14.55 -34.96
C PHE A 15 10.87 -13.35 -34.51
N ALA A 16 9.74 -13.64 -33.87
CA ALA A 16 8.99 -12.63 -33.15
C ALA A 16 9.77 -12.29 -31.86
N SER A 17 10.52 -11.19 -31.91
CA SER A 17 11.10 -10.60 -30.68
C SER A 17 9.94 -10.05 -29.84
N THR A 18 9.57 -10.73 -28.78
CA THR A 18 8.72 -10.17 -27.74
C THR A 18 9.53 -9.11 -27.01
N LEU A 19 9.36 -7.83 -27.38
CA LEU A 19 9.74 -6.71 -26.54
C LEU A 19 8.88 -6.82 -25.28
N SER A 20 9.43 -7.40 -24.20
CA SER A 20 8.94 -7.18 -22.87
C SER A 20 9.13 -5.68 -22.58
N LEU A 21 8.03 -4.92 -22.59
CA LEU A 21 8.01 -3.61 -21.94
C LEU A 21 8.33 -3.85 -20.47
N ALA A 22 9.61 -3.68 -20.10
CA ALA A 22 10.00 -3.54 -18.70
C ALA A 22 9.22 -2.31 -18.21
N ALA A 23 8.17 -2.55 -17.39
CA ALA A 23 7.48 -1.46 -16.70
C ALA A 23 8.55 -0.59 -16.04
N ASP A 24 8.46 0.72 -16.27
CA ASP A 24 9.47 1.69 -15.82
C ASP A 24 9.64 1.54 -14.31
N ARG A 25 10.75 0.90 -13.91
CA ARG A 25 11.00 0.53 -12.52
C ARG A 25 11.38 1.79 -11.74
N PRO A 26 10.60 2.20 -10.73
CA PRO A 26 10.90 3.40 -9.97
C PRO A 26 12.28 3.33 -9.30
N ALA A 27 12.92 4.48 -9.14
CA ALA A 27 14.17 4.58 -8.40
C ALA A 27 13.99 4.06 -6.95
N GLY A 28 15.03 3.44 -6.40
CA GLY A 28 15.03 2.94 -5.02
C GLY A 28 14.44 1.53 -4.84
N ILE A 29 13.90 0.89 -5.88
CA ILE A 29 13.44 -0.50 -5.78
C ILE A 29 14.67 -1.45 -5.76
N PRO A 30 14.84 -2.33 -4.74
CA PRO A 30 15.98 -3.22 -4.62
C PRO A 30 16.10 -4.20 -5.79
N ALA A 31 17.34 -4.55 -6.19
CA ALA A 31 17.57 -5.58 -7.18
C ALA A 31 16.87 -6.91 -6.76
N GLY A 32 16.27 -7.61 -7.72
CA GLY A 32 15.54 -8.85 -7.45
C GLY A 32 14.08 -8.68 -7.00
N TYR A 33 13.62 -7.47 -6.65
CA TYR A 33 12.19 -7.23 -6.42
C TYR A 33 11.44 -7.19 -7.76
N THR A 34 10.24 -7.73 -7.78
CA THR A 34 9.30 -7.69 -8.91
C THR A 34 8.04 -6.95 -8.51
N LEU A 35 7.26 -6.47 -9.47
CA LEU A 35 5.94 -5.91 -9.21
C LEU A 35 5.00 -7.05 -8.80
N LEU A 36 4.56 -7.04 -7.54
CA LEU A 36 3.70 -8.08 -6.95
C LEU A 36 2.22 -7.72 -7.00
N TYR A 37 1.92 -6.42 -7.00
CA TYR A 37 0.56 -5.91 -7.05
C TYR A 37 0.54 -4.49 -7.63
N GLU A 38 -0.49 -4.20 -8.44
CA GLU A 38 -0.78 -2.87 -8.96
C GLU A 38 -2.29 -2.63 -8.97
N GLN A 39 -2.72 -1.42 -8.58
CA GLN A 39 -4.13 -1.03 -8.59
C GLN A 39 -4.27 0.49 -8.78
N ASN A 40 -5.04 0.89 -9.78
CA ASN A 40 -5.39 2.28 -10.10
C ASN A 40 -6.91 2.53 -10.05
N PHE A 41 -7.68 1.56 -9.55
CA PHE A 41 -9.13 1.60 -9.39
C PHE A 41 -9.96 1.84 -10.67
N ASP A 42 -9.37 1.69 -11.84
CA ASP A 42 -10.09 1.82 -13.12
C ASP A 42 -10.96 0.59 -13.45
N ARG A 43 -10.68 -0.55 -12.83
CA ARG A 43 -11.48 -1.77 -12.99
C ARG A 43 -12.76 -1.68 -12.14
N PRO A 44 -13.94 -2.05 -12.70
CA PRO A 44 -15.22 -2.00 -11.99
C PRO A 44 -15.25 -2.85 -10.70
N ASP A 45 -14.42 -3.88 -10.62
CA ASP A 45 -14.35 -4.81 -9.49
C ASP A 45 -13.14 -4.58 -8.57
N ALA A 46 -12.44 -3.44 -8.69
CA ALA A 46 -11.23 -3.11 -7.93
C ALA A 46 -11.42 -3.21 -6.41
N LEU A 47 -12.62 -2.88 -5.92
CA LEU A 47 -12.94 -2.97 -4.49
C LEU A 47 -12.90 -4.41 -3.96
N LYS A 48 -13.09 -5.43 -4.81
CA LYS A 48 -13.01 -6.85 -4.43
C LYS A 48 -11.60 -7.29 -4.02
N ASP A 49 -10.58 -6.52 -4.37
CA ASP A 49 -9.20 -6.78 -3.95
C ASP A 49 -9.01 -6.55 -2.44
N PHE A 50 -9.99 -5.97 -1.76
CA PHE A 50 -9.90 -5.57 -0.36
C PHE A 50 -10.89 -6.32 0.55
N VAL A 51 -10.50 -6.43 1.82
CA VAL A 51 -11.41 -6.65 2.95
C VAL A 51 -11.37 -5.41 3.84
N VAL A 52 -12.52 -4.99 4.35
CA VAL A 52 -12.64 -3.73 5.07
C VAL A 52 -13.31 -3.89 6.43
N SER A 53 -12.94 -3.04 7.38
CA SER A 53 -13.48 -3.03 8.73
C SER A 53 -14.97 -2.64 8.78
N ASP A 54 -15.47 -1.89 7.79
CA ASP A 54 -16.88 -1.56 7.59
C ASP A 54 -17.17 -1.33 6.11
N ALA A 55 -17.90 -2.25 5.46
CA ALA A 55 -18.23 -2.16 4.04
C ALA A 55 -18.96 -0.86 3.65
N LYS A 56 -19.67 -0.23 4.59
CA LYS A 56 -20.40 1.02 4.33
C LYS A 56 -19.50 2.26 4.35
N ALA A 57 -18.27 2.16 4.86
CA ALA A 57 -17.33 3.28 4.96
C ALA A 57 -16.44 3.41 3.72
N TRP A 58 -16.34 2.35 2.93
CA TRP A 58 -15.40 2.26 1.81
C TRP A 58 -16.12 2.13 0.47
N GLN A 59 -15.65 2.84 -0.53
CA GLN A 59 -16.15 2.75 -1.91
C GLN A 59 -15.07 3.22 -2.89
N VAL A 60 -15.18 2.78 -4.16
CA VAL A 60 -14.43 3.41 -5.24
C VAL A 60 -15.22 4.65 -5.69
N VAL A 61 -14.56 5.80 -5.69
CA VAL A 61 -15.13 7.08 -6.13
C VAL A 61 -14.37 7.62 -7.32
N ARG A 62 -15.06 8.37 -8.16
CA ARG A 62 -14.44 9.17 -9.22
C ARG A 62 -14.40 10.64 -8.78
N SER A 63 -13.20 11.16 -8.62
CA SER A 63 -12.98 12.56 -8.23
C SER A 63 -11.98 13.20 -9.20
N ASN A 64 -12.35 14.32 -9.81
CA ASN A 64 -11.51 15.06 -10.78
C ASN A 64 -10.94 14.17 -11.91
N GLY A 65 -11.74 13.20 -12.38
CA GLY A 65 -11.35 12.31 -13.47
C GLY A 65 -10.53 11.07 -13.04
N VAL A 66 -10.15 10.96 -11.79
CA VAL A 66 -9.37 9.86 -11.18
C VAL A 66 -10.30 8.96 -10.38
N ASN A 67 -10.17 7.64 -10.52
CA ASN A 67 -10.83 6.66 -9.67
C ASN A 67 -9.91 6.35 -8.47
N ALA A 68 -10.49 6.26 -7.28
CA ALA A 68 -9.71 6.00 -6.07
C ALA A 68 -10.53 5.22 -5.04
N LEU A 69 -9.86 4.46 -4.18
CA LEU A 69 -10.47 3.87 -3.00
C LEU A 69 -10.64 4.95 -1.93
N ALA A 70 -11.87 5.24 -1.57
CA ALA A 70 -12.23 6.29 -0.64
C ALA A 70 -12.79 5.74 0.68
N LEU A 71 -12.24 6.23 1.77
CA LEU A 71 -12.85 6.22 3.08
C LEU A 71 -13.74 7.45 3.19
N THR A 72 -15.06 7.27 3.08
CA THR A 72 -16.03 8.38 2.97
C THR A 72 -16.69 8.75 4.26
N ARG A 73 -16.56 7.93 5.30
CA ARG A 73 -17.08 8.13 6.64
C ARG A 73 -16.37 7.27 7.66
N GLN A 74 -16.60 7.53 8.92
CA GLN A 74 -16.09 6.70 10.01
C GLN A 74 -16.71 5.31 10.01
N SER A 75 -15.85 4.30 10.16
CA SER A 75 -16.25 2.91 10.34
C SER A 75 -16.97 2.68 11.67
N GLN A 76 -17.94 1.78 11.67
CA GLN A 76 -18.60 1.31 12.90
C GLN A 76 -17.82 0.23 13.63
N TYR A 77 -16.68 -0.19 13.06
CA TYR A 77 -15.79 -1.18 13.69
C TYR A 77 -15.23 -0.64 15.01
N LYS A 78 -15.24 -1.50 16.03
CA LYS A 78 -14.67 -1.20 17.35
C LYS A 78 -13.50 -2.15 17.61
N PRO A 79 -12.26 -1.67 17.53
CA PRO A 79 -11.09 -2.50 17.82
C PRO A 79 -11.07 -2.94 19.28
N ALA A 80 -10.60 -4.16 19.54
CA ALA A 80 -10.49 -4.72 20.88
C ALA A 80 -9.47 -3.96 21.77
N VAL A 81 -8.49 -3.29 21.16
CA VAL A 81 -7.51 -2.42 21.81
C VAL A 81 -7.44 -1.09 21.07
N ARG A 82 -7.01 -0.01 21.73
CA ARG A 82 -6.89 1.30 21.09
C ARG A 82 -5.96 1.23 19.88
N SER A 83 -6.53 1.34 18.70
CA SER A 83 -5.87 1.30 17.40
C SER A 83 -6.74 1.98 16.34
N PRO A 84 -6.25 2.23 15.12
CA PRO A 84 -7.10 2.71 14.02
C PRO A 84 -8.29 1.78 13.78
N PHE A 85 -9.43 2.34 13.39
CA PHE A 85 -10.65 1.56 13.13
C PHE A 85 -11.17 1.66 11.69
N ASN A 86 -10.63 2.58 10.90
CA ASN A 86 -10.90 2.68 9.47
C ASN A 86 -9.82 1.91 8.70
N ILE A 87 -10.10 0.68 8.31
CA ILE A 87 -9.10 -0.24 7.76
C ILE A 87 -9.62 -0.88 6.48
N ALA A 88 -8.83 -0.81 5.41
CA ALA A 88 -8.97 -1.58 4.18
C ALA A 88 -7.66 -2.34 3.92
N LEU A 89 -7.69 -3.67 3.94
CA LEU A 89 -6.52 -4.52 3.71
C LEU A 89 -6.61 -5.18 2.34
N LEU A 90 -5.48 -5.32 1.67
CA LEU A 90 -5.36 -6.18 0.49
C LEU A 90 -5.70 -7.61 0.90
N ALA A 91 -6.78 -8.13 0.32
CA ALA A 91 -7.31 -9.43 0.66
C ALA A 91 -6.40 -10.57 0.16
N ASP A 92 -6.28 -11.58 0.99
CA ASP A 92 -5.65 -12.87 0.65
C ASP A 92 -4.18 -12.76 0.17
N ARG A 93 -3.49 -11.69 0.54
CA ARG A 93 -2.07 -11.46 0.24
C ARG A 93 -1.29 -11.13 1.49
N VAL A 94 -0.17 -11.84 1.67
CA VAL A 94 0.77 -11.66 2.79
C VAL A 94 2.14 -11.31 2.23
N PHE A 95 2.69 -10.21 2.69
CA PHE A 95 3.97 -9.67 2.27
C PHE A 95 4.97 -9.73 3.43
N GLY A 96 6.21 -10.12 3.12
CA GLY A 96 7.37 -9.98 4.01
C GLY A 96 8.10 -8.67 3.71
N ASP A 97 9.19 -8.76 2.94
CA ASP A 97 9.90 -7.59 2.42
C ASP A 97 9.12 -6.95 1.28
N PHE A 98 9.05 -5.62 1.26
CA PHE A 98 8.36 -4.89 0.19
C PHE A 98 8.80 -3.44 0.09
N VAL A 99 8.53 -2.84 -1.07
CA VAL A 99 8.40 -1.41 -1.28
C VAL A 99 6.98 -1.16 -1.77
N LEU A 100 6.22 -0.38 -1.03
CA LEU A 100 4.88 0.08 -1.39
C LEU A 100 4.97 1.53 -1.83
N ASP A 101 4.54 1.84 -3.04
CA ASP A 101 4.27 3.19 -3.53
C ASP A 101 2.76 3.37 -3.68
N CYS A 102 2.25 4.53 -3.31
CA CYS A 102 0.86 4.91 -3.53
C CYS A 102 0.71 6.43 -3.54
N ASP A 103 -0.42 6.89 -4.06
CA ASP A 103 -0.86 8.27 -3.93
C ASP A 103 -1.93 8.34 -2.84
N LEU A 104 -1.78 9.28 -1.90
CA LEU A 104 -2.73 9.52 -0.81
C LEU A 104 -3.26 10.96 -0.89
N ILE A 105 -4.53 11.11 -0.57
CA ILE A 105 -5.15 12.42 -0.35
C ILE A 105 -5.98 12.37 0.93
N GLN A 106 -5.82 13.38 1.74
CA GLN A 106 -6.58 13.53 2.97
C GLN A 106 -7.76 14.51 2.73
N THR A 107 -8.98 14.08 3.06
CA THR A 107 -10.22 14.84 2.77
C THR A 107 -10.95 15.34 4.01
N GLY A 108 -10.45 15.05 5.21
CA GLY A 108 -10.99 15.55 6.47
C GLY A 108 -10.68 17.02 6.71
N ARG A 109 -11.25 17.57 7.78
CA ARG A 109 -10.98 18.93 8.23
C ARG A 109 -9.49 19.10 8.59
N GLU A 110 -9.00 20.32 8.51
CA GLU A 110 -7.64 20.63 8.92
C GLU A 110 -7.49 20.72 10.43
N TYR A 111 -6.58 19.93 10.99
CA TYR A 111 -6.17 19.95 12.41
C TYR A 111 -4.89 19.10 12.60
N GLY A 112 -4.27 19.14 13.80
CA GLY A 112 -2.96 18.53 14.04
C GLY A 112 -2.88 17.01 13.84
N HIS A 113 -3.94 16.28 14.15
CA HIS A 113 -4.00 14.83 13.99
C HIS A 113 -4.63 14.35 12.68
N ARG A 114 -5.01 15.26 11.79
CA ARG A 114 -5.51 14.94 10.45
C ARG A 114 -4.57 13.94 9.75
N ASP A 115 -5.07 12.72 9.47
CA ASP A 115 -4.20 11.60 9.13
C ASP A 115 -4.65 10.71 7.98
N MET A 116 -3.68 9.98 7.45
CA MET A 116 -3.86 8.70 6.75
C MET A 116 -2.90 7.66 7.34
N CYS A 117 -3.32 6.39 7.31
CA CYS A 117 -2.53 5.27 7.81
C CYS A 117 -2.18 4.29 6.69
N LEU A 118 -0.94 3.78 6.72
CA LEU A 118 -0.51 2.61 5.95
C LEU A 118 -0.33 1.44 6.92
N PHE A 119 -1.11 0.37 6.76
CA PHE A 119 -1.02 -0.84 7.57
C PHE A 119 -0.08 -1.85 6.93
N PHE A 120 0.73 -2.53 7.75
CA PHE A 120 1.65 -3.57 7.29
C PHE A 120 1.96 -4.59 8.38
N GLY A 121 2.48 -5.75 7.98
CA GLY A 121 2.66 -6.85 8.93
C GLY A 121 1.36 -7.21 9.64
N PHE A 122 0.20 -6.98 8.99
CA PHE A 122 -1.11 -7.15 9.60
C PHE A 122 -1.47 -8.64 9.65
N GLN A 123 -1.36 -9.22 10.85
CA GLN A 123 -1.62 -10.65 11.10
C GLN A 123 -3.00 -10.88 11.68
N THR A 124 -3.47 -10.00 12.56
CA THR A 124 -4.80 -10.02 13.17
C THR A 124 -5.23 -8.59 13.50
N PRO A 125 -6.52 -8.34 13.82
CA PRO A 125 -6.99 -7.02 14.26
C PRO A 125 -6.32 -6.47 15.54
N THR A 126 -5.51 -7.27 16.22
CA THR A 126 -4.74 -6.86 17.42
C THR A 126 -3.23 -7.02 17.26
N ASN A 127 -2.73 -7.41 16.07
CA ASN A 127 -1.31 -7.67 15.82
C ASN A 127 -0.91 -7.14 14.44
N PHE A 128 -0.38 -5.91 14.41
CA PHE A 128 0.03 -5.22 13.19
C PHE A 128 0.90 -4.00 13.47
N TYR A 129 1.55 -3.51 12.43
CA TYR A 129 2.14 -2.17 12.38
C TYR A 129 1.28 -1.22 11.55
N TYR A 130 1.45 0.07 11.83
CA TYR A 130 0.99 1.09 10.89
C TYR A 130 1.86 2.35 10.95
N ALA A 131 2.06 2.98 9.81
CA ALA A 131 2.59 4.32 9.69
C ALA A 131 1.42 5.30 9.76
N HIS A 132 1.47 6.21 10.72
CA HIS A 132 0.47 7.25 10.94
C HIS A 132 1.00 8.57 10.40
N LEU A 133 0.56 8.95 9.21
CA LEU A 133 0.95 10.18 8.53
C LEU A 133 0.01 11.30 8.96
N ALA A 134 0.44 12.17 9.85
CA ALA A 134 -0.41 13.25 10.39
C ALA A 134 0.20 14.64 10.19
N THR A 135 -0.63 15.67 10.28
CA THR A 135 -0.21 17.07 10.12
C THR A 135 0.81 17.51 11.17
N ALA A 136 0.69 16.99 12.40
CA ALA A 136 1.63 17.31 13.48
C ALA A 136 2.06 16.04 14.21
N ALA A 137 3.33 15.99 14.62
CA ALA A 137 3.89 14.91 15.42
C ALA A 137 3.67 15.15 16.91
N ASP A 138 3.17 14.12 17.57
CA ASP A 138 3.11 14.01 19.02
C ASP A 138 3.17 12.53 19.46
N PRO A 139 3.07 12.17 20.76
CA PRO A 139 3.08 10.78 21.19
C PRO A 139 1.98 9.89 20.57
N ASN A 140 0.94 10.48 19.98
CA ASN A 140 -0.23 9.80 19.42
C ASN A 140 -0.38 9.93 17.91
N ALA A 141 0.40 10.77 17.25
CA ALA A 141 0.28 11.09 15.82
C ALA A 141 1.65 11.22 15.15
N HIS A 142 1.67 11.07 13.82
CA HIS A 142 2.85 11.18 12.95
C HIS A 142 4.03 10.34 13.43
N ASN A 143 3.83 9.01 13.47
CA ASN A 143 4.82 8.04 13.94
C ASN A 143 4.58 6.67 13.29
N VAL A 144 5.51 5.74 13.49
CA VAL A 144 5.28 4.32 13.27
C VAL A 144 4.82 3.69 14.57
N PHE A 145 3.72 2.95 14.52
CA PHE A 145 3.09 2.32 15.67
C PHE A 145 3.06 0.80 15.54
N ILE A 146 3.15 0.13 16.68
CA ILE A 146 2.85 -1.30 16.83
C ILE A 146 1.60 -1.49 17.67
N VAL A 147 0.71 -2.37 17.22
CA VAL A 147 -0.38 -2.96 18.00
C VAL A 147 -0.02 -4.43 18.20
N ASN A 148 0.19 -4.85 19.43
CA ASN A 148 0.58 -6.22 19.79
C ASN A 148 -0.24 -6.69 21.00
N SER A 149 -1.52 -6.98 20.77
CA SER A 149 -2.52 -7.39 21.76
C SER A 149 -2.69 -6.38 22.92
N LYS A 150 -2.20 -5.15 22.73
CA LYS A 150 -2.24 -4.02 23.68
C LYS A 150 -2.56 -2.73 22.92
N PRO A 151 -2.97 -1.64 23.59
CA PRO A 151 -3.08 -0.34 22.97
C PRO A 151 -1.80 0.02 22.21
N ARG A 152 -1.98 0.68 21.05
CA ARG A 152 -0.88 1.09 20.17
C ARG A 152 0.25 1.79 20.91
N THR A 153 1.48 1.51 20.52
CA THR A 153 2.69 2.19 21.01
C THR A 153 3.51 2.67 19.84
N ASN A 154 3.96 3.92 19.88
CA ASN A 154 4.87 4.48 18.90
C ASN A 154 6.29 3.97 19.13
N PHE A 155 7.08 3.82 18.05
CA PHE A 155 8.47 3.31 18.18
C PHE A 155 9.42 3.84 17.07
N ALA A 156 9.04 4.86 16.30
CA ALA A 156 9.96 5.45 15.35
C ALA A 156 11.19 6.02 16.06
N LYS A 157 12.38 5.73 15.52
CA LYS A 157 13.66 6.29 15.94
C LYS A 157 13.86 7.72 15.41
N LEU A 158 13.23 8.01 14.28
CA LEU A 158 13.18 9.32 13.66
C LEU A 158 11.77 9.58 13.17
N THR A 159 11.26 10.78 13.43
CA THR A 159 10.07 11.32 12.79
C THR A 159 10.24 12.82 12.57
N THR A 160 9.68 13.34 11.47
CA THR A 160 9.60 14.77 11.22
C THR A 160 8.51 15.43 12.09
N LYS A 161 8.33 16.74 11.96
CA LYS A 161 7.31 17.47 12.75
C LYS A 161 5.87 17.23 12.28
N GLY A 162 5.68 16.50 11.17
CA GLY A 162 4.40 16.25 10.52
C GLY A 162 4.51 16.39 9.01
N VAL A 163 3.38 16.25 8.31
CA VAL A 163 3.26 16.45 6.86
C VAL A 163 2.24 17.54 6.56
N ASN A 164 2.43 18.23 5.45
CA ASN A 164 1.45 19.21 4.97
C ASN A 164 0.51 18.54 3.95
N TRP A 165 -0.69 18.18 4.38
CA TRP A 165 -1.69 17.56 3.50
C TRP A 165 -2.30 18.54 2.48
N GLY A 166 -2.20 19.85 2.69
CA GLY A 166 -2.93 20.81 1.86
C GLY A 166 -4.45 20.59 1.84
N LEU A 167 -5.14 21.21 0.90
CA LEU A 167 -6.57 21.00 0.68
C LEU A 167 -6.77 20.24 -0.64
N ASN A 168 -7.24 18.99 -0.54
CA ASN A 168 -7.48 18.13 -1.70
C ASN A 168 -6.24 17.97 -2.61
N VAL A 169 -5.07 17.79 -2.00
CA VAL A 169 -3.79 17.58 -2.69
C VAL A 169 -3.41 16.11 -2.61
N TRP A 170 -3.07 15.52 -3.75
CA TRP A 170 -2.51 14.17 -3.82
C TRP A 170 -1.01 14.20 -3.49
N HIS A 171 -0.58 13.26 -2.66
CA HIS A 171 0.80 13.11 -2.21
C HIS A 171 1.32 11.75 -2.56
N LYS A 172 2.56 11.68 -3.03
CA LYS A 172 3.28 10.42 -3.24
C LYS A 172 3.83 9.91 -1.93
N VAL A 173 3.49 8.68 -1.59
CA VAL A 173 3.92 8.05 -0.35
C VAL A 173 4.60 6.73 -0.66
N ARG A 174 5.73 6.48 -0.02
CA ARG A 174 6.44 5.20 -0.04
C ARG A 174 6.59 4.64 1.35
N LEU A 175 6.38 3.34 1.49
CA LEU A 175 6.69 2.55 2.68
C LEU A 175 7.62 1.40 2.28
N GLU A 176 8.79 1.33 2.91
CA GLU A 176 9.77 0.25 2.72
C GLU A 176 9.85 -0.61 3.97
N ARG A 177 9.90 -1.93 3.76
CA ARG A 177 10.09 -2.93 4.80
C ARG A 177 11.21 -3.89 4.40
N ASP A 178 12.20 -4.04 5.30
CA ASP A 178 13.18 -5.12 5.30
C ASP A 178 13.01 -5.89 6.61
N THR A 179 12.54 -7.12 6.54
CA THR A 179 12.22 -7.95 7.71
C THR A 179 13.46 -8.56 8.34
N ALA A 180 14.52 -8.82 7.56
CA ALA A 180 15.78 -9.35 8.05
C ALA A 180 16.52 -8.33 8.90
N ALA A 181 16.65 -7.10 8.41
CA ALA A 181 17.18 -5.97 9.18
C ALA A 181 16.18 -5.48 10.25
N GLY A 182 14.88 -5.64 10.02
CA GLY A 182 13.81 -5.10 10.84
C GLY A 182 13.48 -3.65 10.48
N THR A 183 14.06 -3.08 9.42
CA THR A 183 13.90 -1.66 9.09
C THR A 183 12.56 -1.34 8.47
N ILE A 184 12.06 -0.16 8.81
CA ILE A 184 10.84 0.45 8.29
C ILE A 184 11.17 1.89 7.93
N LYS A 185 10.87 2.29 6.69
CA LYS A 185 11.10 3.66 6.23
C LYS A 185 9.83 4.18 5.57
N VAL A 186 9.46 5.41 5.89
CA VAL A 186 8.30 6.09 5.32
C VAL A 186 8.75 7.38 4.65
N TYR A 187 8.24 7.62 3.45
CA TYR A 187 8.55 8.81 2.65
C TYR A 187 7.25 9.51 2.24
N PHE A 188 7.32 10.81 2.05
CA PHE A 188 6.19 11.64 1.66
C PHE A 188 6.67 12.71 0.68
N ASP A 189 6.17 12.69 -0.54
CA ASP A 189 6.54 13.50 -1.71
C ASP A 189 8.01 13.37 -2.14
N ASP A 190 8.97 13.62 -1.27
CA ASP A 190 10.38 13.30 -1.49
C ASP A 190 10.63 11.82 -1.16
N LEU A 191 10.78 10.99 -2.19
CA LEU A 191 11.04 9.55 -2.04
C LEU A 191 12.52 9.22 -1.80
N THR A 192 13.36 10.20 -1.53
CA THR A 192 14.80 10.02 -1.23
C THR A 192 15.13 10.18 0.24
N THR A 193 14.41 11.05 0.95
CA THR A 193 14.63 11.35 2.36
C THR A 193 13.44 10.86 3.19
N PRO A 194 13.62 9.82 4.04
CA PRO A 194 12.51 9.31 4.83
C PRO A 194 12.06 10.31 5.90
N ILE A 195 10.76 10.44 6.05
CA ILE A 195 10.13 11.24 7.12
C ILE A 195 9.97 10.46 8.43
N MET A 196 10.02 9.13 8.37
CA MET A 196 10.04 8.24 9.54
C MET A 196 11.01 7.09 9.31
N LEU A 197 11.75 6.73 10.38
CA LEU A 197 12.60 5.54 10.46
C LEU A 197 12.24 4.78 11.73
N ALA A 198 12.04 3.48 11.60
CA ALA A 198 11.80 2.59 12.74
C ALA A 198 12.52 1.24 12.52
N GLU A 199 12.71 0.49 13.59
CA GLU A 199 13.24 -0.87 13.56
C GLU A 199 12.47 -1.75 14.53
N ASP A 200 11.92 -2.84 14.03
CA ASP A 200 11.27 -3.88 14.82
C ASP A 200 11.16 -5.17 14.00
N LYS A 201 11.19 -6.34 14.65
CA LYS A 201 11.13 -7.68 14.03
C LYS A 201 9.97 -8.53 14.54
N THR A 202 9.02 -7.94 15.25
CA THR A 202 7.89 -8.68 15.83
C THR A 202 7.01 -9.32 14.78
N PHE A 203 6.64 -8.55 13.74
CA PHE A 203 5.82 -9.05 12.63
C PHE A 203 6.63 -9.02 11.34
N VAL A 204 7.12 -10.19 10.92
CA VAL A 204 7.95 -10.35 9.72
C VAL A 204 7.13 -10.53 8.44
N SER A 205 5.83 -10.76 8.56
CA SER A 205 4.92 -10.84 7.41
C SER A 205 3.49 -10.51 7.83
N GLY A 206 2.66 -10.10 6.88
CA GLY A 206 1.24 -9.82 7.07
C GLY A 206 0.61 -9.11 5.88
N CYS A 207 -0.69 -8.83 5.98
CA CYS A 207 -1.38 -8.04 4.95
C CYS A 207 -0.88 -6.59 4.96
N LEU A 208 -0.99 -5.95 3.79
CA LEU A 208 -0.85 -4.50 3.63
C LEU A 208 -2.23 -3.85 3.53
N GLY A 209 -2.33 -2.58 3.89
CA GLY A 209 -3.58 -1.86 3.78
C GLY A 209 -3.48 -0.37 4.02
N PHE A 210 -4.65 0.27 3.94
CA PHE A 210 -4.82 1.71 3.96
C PHE A 210 -5.93 2.09 4.92
N GLY A 211 -5.90 3.32 5.41
CA GLY A 211 -6.99 3.84 6.21
C GLY A 211 -6.64 5.10 6.97
N SER A 212 -7.30 5.28 8.10
CA SER A 212 -7.11 6.41 9.01
C SER A 212 -7.45 6.00 10.43
N PHE A 213 -6.95 6.76 11.39
CA PHE A 213 -7.38 6.54 12.77
C PHE A 213 -8.85 6.93 12.92
N ASP A 214 -9.20 8.16 12.58
CA ASP A 214 -10.55 8.72 12.69
C ASP A 214 -10.86 9.85 11.66
N ASP A 215 -10.15 9.89 10.55
CA ASP A 215 -10.37 10.84 9.45
C ASP A 215 -10.93 10.18 8.19
N THR A 216 -10.99 10.92 7.10
CA THR A 216 -11.36 10.45 5.75
C THR A 216 -10.28 10.79 4.74
N GLY A 217 -10.20 10.00 3.68
CA GLY A 217 -9.21 10.20 2.62
C GLY A 217 -9.36 9.19 1.51
N MET A 218 -8.47 9.25 0.54
CA MET A 218 -8.48 8.32 -0.59
C MET A 218 -7.07 7.81 -0.86
N VAL A 219 -6.99 6.66 -1.52
CA VAL A 219 -5.75 6.07 -2.04
C VAL A 219 -5.92 5.70 -3.49
N ASP A 220 -4.86 5.91 -4.28
CA ASP A 220 -4.76 5.55 -5.69
C ASP A 220 -3.33 5.12 -6.05
N ASN A 221 -3.13 4.65 -7.28
CA ASN A 221 -1.84 4.31 -7.87
C ASN A 221 -0.98 3.40 -6.98
N ILE A 222 -1.60 2.39 -6.38
CA ILE A 222 -0.92 1.44 -5.50
C ILE A 222 0.00 0.56 -6.35
N ARG A 223 1.28 0.51 -5.99
CA ARG A 223 2.27 -0.43 -6.52
C ARG A 223 3.07 -1.06 -5.39
N ILE A 224 3.13 -2.38 -5.37
CA ILE A 224 3.88 -3.14 -4.36
C ILE A 224 4.92 -3.97 -5.06
N TRP A 225 6.16 -3.72 -4.71
CA TRP A 225 7.34 -4.43 -5.18
C TRP A 225 7.89 -5.30 -4.06
N GLY A 226 8.39 -6.49 -4.39
CA GLY A 226 9.01 -7.38 -3.41
C GLY A 226 9.61 -8.63 -4.03
N PRO A 227 10.27 -9.47 -3.21
CA PRO A 227 10.82 -10.74 -3.68
C PRO A 227 9.72 -11.79 -3.92
N ALA A 228 8.66 -11.77 -3.11
CA ALA A 228 7.54 -12.71 -3.19
C ALA A 228 6.30 -12.18 -2.46
N VAL A 229 5.14 -12.73 -2.80
CA VAL A 229 3.88 -12.58 -2.08
C VAL A 229 3.30 -13.96 -1.81
N GLU A 230 2.83 -14.20 -0.58
CA GLU A 230 2.14 -15.42 -0.20
C GLU A 230 0.63 -15.23 -0.37
N THR A 231 -0.05 -16.22 -0.94
CA THR A 231 -1.52 -16.26 -0.97
C THR A 231 -2.03 -16.96 0.29
N LYS A 232 -2.71 -16.21 1.16
CA LYS A 232 -3.25 -16.71 2.40
C LYS A 232 -4.57 -16.02 2.70
N LYS A 233 -5.63 -16.81 2.91
CA LYS A 233 -6.98 -16.28 3.17
C LYS A 233 -6.98 -15.33 4.37
N THR A 234 -7.55 -14.15 4.18
CA THR A 234 -7.74 -13.17 5.25
C THR A 234 -9.00 -13.53 6.03
N PRO A 235 -8.89 -13.98 7.30
CA PRO A 235 -10.03 -14.53 8.06
C PRO A 235 -10.82 -13.48 8.83
N PHE A 236 -10.46 -12.20 8.73
CA PHE A 236 -11.05 -11.08 9.45
C PHE A 236 -11.48 -10.00 8.47
N PHE A 237 -12.42 -9.18 8.87
CA PHE A 237 -13.10 -8.18 8.05
C PHE A 237 -13.95 -8.78 6.92
N THR A 238 -14.64 -7.95 6.17
CA THR A 238 -15.58 -8.37 5.12
C THR A 238 -15.15 -7.82 3.77
N ARG A 239 -15.47 -8.55 2.70
CA ARG A 239 -15.41 -7.98 1.35
C ARG A 239 -16.57 -7.01 1.17
N PRO A 240 -16.33 -5.82 0.64
CA PRO A 240 -17.37 -4.84 0.32
C PRO A 240 -18.31 -5.29 -0.78
#